data_6f50fd5f7267951114d87b8aac38e890
#
_entry.id   6f50fd5f7267951114d87b8aac38e890
#
_cell.length_a   1.000
_cell.length_b   1.000
_cell.length_c   1.000
_cell.angle_alpha   90.00
_cell.angle_beta   90.00
_cell.angle_gamma   90.00
#
_symmetry.space_group_name_H-M   'P 1'
#
loop_
_entity.id
_entity.type
_entity.pdbx_description
1 polymer ?
#
loop_
_entity_poly.entity_id
_entity_poly.type
_entity_poly.pdbx_seq_one_letter_code
_entity_poly.pdbx_strand_id
1 'polypeptide(L)'
;HWDSKQLRAYLSLADERKGDRKDLQLLSVYREYGVIPKNSRTDNKNHESEDTSKYKVVKNSDIVVNKMKLWQGSLGVSKYDGFVSPAYIVAHNRFDGNLDYLHRILRSPVFKTYYNRISYGIRVGQWDSDYYDFKRLVIPVPPREEQNQIVRYLDWQVSKINKLIHGYQRQIKLLEERRQTVIDRAVTKGVRQGRQMHSIQANWMGDIPADWKMIPSKRLFLERKERKYRDDTPATA
;
A
#
# COMPACT_ATOMS: atom_id res chain seq x y z
N HIS A 1 18.41 32.25 1.54
CA HIS A 1 18.91 31.19 0.65
C HIS A 1 19.04 29.90 1.42
N TRP A 2 18.58 28.79 0.83
CA TRP A 2 18.75 27.46 1.42
C TRP A 2 20.15 26.93 1.14
N ASP A 3 20.79 26.33 2.12
CA ASP A 3 21.99 25.57 1.91
C ASP A 3 21.72 24.31 1.10
N SER A 4 22.75 23.87 0.35
CA SER A 4 22.67 22.61 -0.40
C SER A 4 23.87 21.74 0.00
N LYS A 5 23.62 20.53 0.47
CA LYS A 5 24.67 19.63 0.96
C LYS A 5 24.48 18.24 0.37
N GLN A 6 25.59 17.57 0.12
CA GLN A 6 25.57 16.16 -0.30
C GLN A 6 25.24 15.25 0.89
N LEU A 7 24.47 14.19 0.63
CA LEU A 7 24.11 13.21 1.67
C LEU A 7 25.33 12.59 2.35
N ARG A 8 26.46 12.49 1.67
CA ARG A 8 27.72 11.99 2.28
C ARG A 8 28.18 12.79 3.50
N ALA A 9 27.73 14.03 3.65
CA ALA A 9 28.05 14.83 4.83
C ALA A 9 27.31 14.32 6.09
N TYR A 10 26.21 13.60 5.88
CA TYR A 10 25.33 13.15 6.95
C TYR A 10 25.26 11.63 7.10
N LEU A 11 25.70 10.87 6.09
CA LEU A 11 25.51 9.42 6.05
C LEU A 11 26.83 8.66 6.15
N SER A 12 26.83 7.60 6.94
CA SER A 12 27.84 6.57 6.94
C SER A 12 27.22 5.20 6.69
N LEU A 13 27.84 4.38 5.84
CA LEU A 13 27.32 3.03 5.54
C LEU A 13 27.32 2.20 6.82
N ALA A 14 26.18 1.55 7.09
CA ALA A 14 26.02 0.59 8.17
C ALA A 14 26.00 -0.83 7.60
N ASP A 15 26.85 -1.70 8.14
CA ASP A 15 26.92 -3.13 7.76
C ASP A 15 26.86 -4.06 8.97
N GLU A 16 26.31 -3.58 10.09
CA GLU A 16 26.07 -4.39 11.28
C GLU A 16 25.09 -5.51 10.96
N ARG A 17 25.49 -6.76 11.27
CA ARG A 17 24.66 -7.94 11.00
C ARG A 17 23.82 -8.31 12.22
N LYS A 18 22.62 -8.85 11.96
CA LYS A 18 21.71 -9.29 13.01
C LYS A 18 22.32 -10.41 13.86
N GLY A 19 23.02 -11.38 13.20
CA GLY A 19 23.50 -12.58 13.88
C GLY A 19 22.35 -13.32 14.56
N ASP A 20 22.58 -13.80 15.78
CA ASP A 20 21.64 -14.59 16.57
C ASP A 20 20.67 -13.75 17.41
N ARG A 21 20.67 -12.42 17.27
CA ARG A 21 19.77 -11.54 18.04
C ARG A 21 18.32 -11.84 17.73
N LYS A 22 17.51 -12.05 18.79
CA LYS A 22 16.07 -12.39 18.70
C LYS A 22 15.14 -11.24 19.08
N ASP A 23 15.68 -10.18 19.64
CA ASP A 23 14.98 -9.00 20.15
C ASP A 23 14.58 -7.99 19.06
N LEU A 24 15.06 -8.20 17.83
CA LEU A 24 14.84 -7.28 16.73
C LEU A 24 13.66 -7.73 15.86
N GLN A 25 12.85 -6.76 15.42
CA GLN A 25 11.76 -7.00 14.49
C GLN A 25 12.20 -6.85 13.04
N LEU A 26 11.59 -7.64 12.15
CA LEU A 26 11.82 -7.50 10.72
C LEU A 26 11.13 -6.26 10.17
N LEU A 27 11.89 -5.43 9.46
CA LEU A 27 11.42 -4.23 8.79
C LEU A 27 11.38 -4.44 7.28
N SER A 28 10.50 -3.70 6.64
CA SER A 28 10.39 -3.63 5.18
C SER A 28 10.27 -2.18 4.73
N VAL A 29 10.76 -1.90 3.51
CA VAL A 29 10.67 -0.57 2.92
C VAL A 29 9.60 -0.57 1.84
N TYR A 30 8.55 0.18 2.06
CA TYR A 30 7.44 0.35 1.12
C TYR A 30 7.52 1.69 0.42
N ARG A 31 7.12 1.70 -0.83
CA ARG A 31 7.10 2.92 -1.64
C ARG A 31 6.18 3.99 -1.06
N GLU A 32 5.05 3.60 -0.48
CA GLU A 32 4.05 4.52 0.08
C GLU A 32 4.36 4.95 1.51
N TYR A 33 4.90 4.04 2.32
CA TYR A 33 5.03 4.23 3.78
C TYR A 33 6.46 4.45 4.28
N GLY A 34 7.48 4.12 3.46
CA GLY A 34 8.86 4.10 3.90
C GLY A 34 9.19 2.83 4.70
N VAL A 35 9.92 2.98 5.80
CA VAL A 35 10.37 1.88 6.66
C VAL A 35 9.31 1.58 7.71
N ILE A 36 8.75 0.38 7.70
CA ILE A 36 7.74 -0.07 8.68
C ILE A 36 7.97 -1.55 9.06
N PRO A 37 7.44 -2.02 10.20
CA PRO A 37 7.46 -3.43 10.54
C PRO A 37 6.78 -4.27 9.46
N LYS A 38 7.41 -5.37 9.06
CA LYS A 38 6.87 -6.24 7.99
C LYS A 38 5.48 -6.77 8.33
N ASN A 39 5.26 -7.15 9.57
CA ASN A 39 4.00 -7.72 10.04
C ASN A 39 2.84 -6.70 10.17
N SER A 40 3.12 -5.40 9.98
CA SER A 40 2.07 -4.37 9.97
C SER A 40 1.17 -4.44 8.74
N ARG A 41 1.50 -5.29 7.74
CA ARG A 41 0.75 -5.47 6.50
C ARG A 41 0.73 -6.93 6.04
N THR A 42 -0.38 -7.31 5.42
CA THR A 42 -0.61 -8.67 4.89
C THR A 42 -0.37 -8.79 3.39
N ASP A 43 -0.15 -7.68 2.69
CA ASP A 43 0.03 -7.63 1.23
C ASP A 43 1.49 -7.87 0.78
N ASN A 44 2.41 -8.12 1.70
CA ASN A 44 3.79 -8.44 1.39
C ASN A 44 3.96 -9.92 1.08
N LYS A 45 4.14 -10.24 -0.20
CA LYS A 45 4.34 -11.61 -0.71
C LYS A 45 5.79 -12.13 -0.59
N ASN A 46 6.72 -11.32 -0.09
CA ASN A 46 8.10 -11.74 0.05
C ASN A 46 8.24 -12.67 1.26
N HIS A 47 8.65 -13.90 0.99
CA HIS A 47 9.01 -14.86 2.04
C HIS A 47 10.34 -14.48 2.68
N GLU A 48 10.44 -14.72 3.97
CA GLU A 48 11.70 -14.59 4.71
C GLU A 48 12.60 -15.78 4.35
N SER A 49 13.92 -15.54 4.34
CA SER A 49 14.87 -16.63 4.38
C SER A 49 14.81 -17.31 5.76
N GLU A 50 14.96 -18.63 5.81
CA GLU A 50 15.04 -19.36 7.07
C GLU A 50 16.23 -18.88 7.93
N ASP A 51 17.36 -18.56 7.30
CA ASP A 51 18.51 -17.94 7.94
C ASP A 51 18.49 -16.42 7.77
N THR A 52 18.24 -15.72 8.87
CA THR A 52 18.27 -14.24 8.93
C THR A 52 19.56 -13.68 9.58
N SER A 53 20.55 -14.51 9.89
CA SER A 53 21.80 -14.08 10.55
C SER A 53 22.55 -13.00 9.76
N LYS A 54 22.49 -13.07 8.42
CA LYS A 54 23.12 -12.13 7.48
C LYS A 54 22.34 -10.84 7.27
N TYR A 55 21.16 -10.71 7.86
CA TYR A 55 20.35 -9.51 7.72
C TYR A 55 21.02 -8.33 8.42
N LYS A 56 20.76 -7.11 7.93
CA LYS A 56 21.38 -5.88 8.40
C LYS A 56 20.55 -5.25 9.51
N VAL A 57 21.22 -4.82 10.56
CA VAL A 57 20.58 -4.07 11.65
C VAL A 57 20.24 -2.68 11.19
N VAL A 58 19.09 -2.22 11.63
CA VAL A 58 18.56 -0.86 11.42
C VAL A 58 18.29 -0.26 12.79
N LYS A 59 18.80 0.94 13.02
CA LYS A 59 18.50 1.74 14.21
C LYS A 59 17.51 2.85 13.86
N ASN A 60 16.80 3.32 14.87
CA ASN A 60 15.95 4.51 14.72
C ASN A 60 16.80 5.65 14.12
N SER A 61 16.22 6.43 13.23
CA SER A 61 16.84 7.48 12.42
C SER A 61 17.72 7.03 11.24
N ASP A 62 18.10 5.76 11.12
CA ASP A 62 18.84 5.27 9.97
C ASP A 62 18.04 5.45 8.66
N ILE A 63 18.78 5.68 7.58
CA ILE A 63 18.20 5.67 6.24
C ILE A 63 18.30 4.26 5.68
N VAL A 64 17.15 3.72 5.27
CA VAL A 64 17.06 2.39 4.65
C VAL A 64 16.60 2.54 3.21
N VAL A 65 17.35 1.96 2.28
CA VAL A 65 17.12 2.03 0.84
C VAL A 65 16.98 0.63 0.27
N ASN A 66 15.90 0.38 -0.44
CA ASN A 66 15.77 -0.84 -1.22
C ASN A 66 16.56 -0.68 -2.52
N LYS A 67 17.71 -1.37 -2.65
CA LYS A 67 18.59 -1.25 -3.81
C LYS A 67 17.88 -1.47 -5.14
N MET A 68 17.05 -2.50 -5.21
CA MET A 68 16.34 -2.90 -6.43
C MET A 68 15.16 -2.02 -6.79
N LYS A 69 14.64 -1.23 -5.83
CA LYS A 69 13.43 -0.41 -5.99
C LYS A 69 13.65 1.07 -5.64
N LEU A 70 14.90 1.52 -5.53
CA LEU A 70 15.21 2.93 -5.27
C LEU A 70 14.62 3.83 -6.36
N TRP A 71 14.70 3.43 -7.62
CA TRP A 71 14.13 4.14 -8.75
C TRP A 71 12.62 4.41 -8.62
N GLN A 72 11.90 3.60 -7.83
CA GLN A 72 10.49 3.83 -7.47
C GLN A 72 10.31 4.73 -6.24
N GLY A 73 11.40 5.12 -5.57
CA GLY A 73 11.37 5.87 -4.32
C GLY A 73 11.18 4.98 -3.09
N SER A 74 11.61 3.72 -3.16
CA SER A 74 11.52 2.76 -2.04
C SER A 74 12.68 2.96 -1.07
N LEU A 75 12.58 4.00 -0.24
CA LEU A 75 13.52 4.34 0.82
C LEU A 75 12.80 5.11 1.95
N GLY A 76 13.49 5.31 3.06
CA GLY A 76 12.98 6.17 4.12
C GLY A 76 13.92 6.26 5.32
N VAL A 77 13.65 7.22 6.18
CA VAL A 77 14.23 7.29 7.52
C VAL A 77 13.43 6.35 8.41
N SER A 78 14.11 5.46 9.13
CA SER A 78 13.45 4.50 10.03
C SER A 78 12.99 5.20 11.32
N LYS A 79 11.79 4.86 11.77
CA LYS A 79 11.28 5.22 13.11
C LYS A 79 11.38 4.02 14.08
N TYR A 80 11.99 2.92 13.64
CA TYR A 80 12.02 1.65 14.34
C TYR A 80 13.44 1.09 14.39
N ASP A 81 13.74 0.42 15.49
CA ASP A 81 14.85 -0.50 15.57
C ASP A 81 14.42 -1.87 15.04
N GLY A 82 15.33 -2.54 14.31
CA GLY A 82 15.00 -3.82 13.72
C GLY A 82 16.08 -4.31 12.75
N PHE A 83 15.68 -5.10 11.77
CA PHE A 83 16.59 -5.61 10.75
C PHE A 83 15.90 -5.70 9.38
N VAL A 84 16.71 -5.65 8.33
CA VAL A 84 16.27 -5.74 6.93
C VAL A 84 17.10 -6.76 6.15
N SER A 85 16.56 -7.26 5.05
CA SER A 85 17.27 -8.16 4.13
C SER A 85 18.61 -7.56 3.67
N PRO A 86 19.62 -8.38 3.38
CA PRO A 86 20.91 -7.93 2.83
C PRO A 86 20.81 -7.11 1.54
N ALA A 87 19.72 -7.26 0.79
CA ALA A 87 19.46 -6.50 -0.42
C ALA A 87 19.18 -5.01 -0.19
N TYR A 88 19.09 -4.57 1.08
CA TYR A 88 18.93 -3.15 1.41
C TYR A 88 20.26 -2.49 1.70
N ILE A 89 20.37 -1.19 1.40
CA ILE A 89 21.39 -0.31 1.95
C ILE A 89 20.86 0.22 3.26
N VAL A 90 21.68 0.14 4.31
CA VAL A 90 21.43 0.80 5.60
C VAL A 90 22.52 1.83 5.79
N ALA A 91 22.14 3.04 6.12
CA ALA A 91 23.10 4.11 6.41
C ALA A 91 22.75 4.82 7.72
N HIS A 92 23.71 4.88 8.62
CA HIS A 92 23.59 5.69 9.83
C HIS A 92 23.45 7.16 9.46
N ASN A 93 22.47 7.80 10.04
CA ASN A 93 22.13 9.18 9.77
C ASN A 93 22.59 10.11 10.89
N ARG A 94 23.35 11.13 10.52
CA ARG A 94 23.86 12.19 11.40
C ARG A 94 23.27 13.56 11.05
N PHE A 95 22.15 13.58 10.34
CA PHE A 95 21.46 14.81 10.02
C PHE A 95 20.89 15.43 11.29
N ASP A 96 21.32 16.63 11.63
CA ASP A 96 20.90 17.39 12.80
C ASP A 96 19.57 18.18 12.60
N GLY A 97 19.01 18.07 11.40
CA GLY A 97 17.73 18.69 11.02
C GLY A 97 16.50 17.84 11.40
N ASN A 98 15.35 18.26 10.90
CA ASN A 98 14.09 17.56 11.07
C ASN A 98 14.07 16.24 10.24
N LEU A 99 13.98 15.10 10.90
CA LEU A 99 14.01 13.78 10.25
C LEU A 99 12.78 13.53 9.37
N ASP A 100 11.62 14.05 9.72
CA ASP A 100 10.42 13.96 8.87
C ASP A 100 10.58 14.82 7.61
N TYR A 101 11.26 15.97 7.70
CA TYR A 101 11.65 16.74 6.52
C TYR A 101 12.58 15.92 5.62
N LEU A 102 13.64 15.36 6.18
CA LEU A 102 14.59 14.51 5.44
C LEU A 102 13.87 13.31 4.79
N HIS A 103 13.01 12.64 5.54
CA HIS A 103 12.19 11.53 5.03
C HIS A 103 11.35 11.95 3.82
N ARG A 104 10.68 13.11 3.91
CA ARG A 104 9.78 13.60 2.85
C ARG A 104 10.54 14.05 1.62
N ILE A 105 11.64 14.80 1.80
CA ILE A 105 12.39 15.30 0.66
C ILE A 105 13.01 14.17 -0.15
N LEU A 106 13.62 13.18 0.51
CA LEU A 106 14.18 12.01 -0.16
C LEU A 106 13.14 11.18 -0.92
N ARG A 107 11.87 11.26 -0.53
CA ARG A 107 10.76 10.53 -1.17
C ARG A 107 9.98 11.36 -2.17
N SER A 108 10.36 12.61 -2.37
CA SER A 108 9.66 13.51 -3.29
C SER A 108 9.79 13.05 -4.76
N PRO A 109 8.85 13.42 -5.63
CA PRO A 109 8.90 13.08 -7.05
C PRO A 109 10.18 13.56 -7.75
N VAL A 110 10.72 14.70 -7.34
CA VAL A 110 11.97 15.27 -7.89
C VAL A 110 13.13 14.29 -7.68
N PHE A 111 13.25 13.75 -6.47
CA PHE A 111 14.33 12.80 -6.17
C PHE A 111 14.12 11.44 -6.85
N LYS A 112 12.88 11.02 -7.11
CA LYS A 112 12.62 9.82 -7.91
C LYS A 112 13.21 9.91 -9.31
N THR A 113 13.15 11.07 -9.96
CA THR A 113 13.77 11.29 -11.27
C THR A 113 15.29 11.13 -11.18
N TYR A 114 15.91 11.62 -10.10
CA TYR A 114 17.34 11.41 -9.88
C TYR A 114 17.67 9.93 -9.62
N TYR A 115 16.87 9.23 -8.82
CA TYR A 115 17.08 7.80 -8.55
C TYR A 115 17.04 6.95 -9.82
N ASN A 116 16.20 7.29 -10.79
CA ASN A 116 16.21 6.64 -12.10
C ASN A 116 17.55 6.74 -12.83
N ARG A 117 18.28 7.86 -12.65
CA ARG A 117 19.58 8.07 -13.30
C ARG A 117 20.71 7.26 -12.66
N ILE A 118 20.61 6.97 -11.35
CA ILE A 118 21.62 6.23 -10.60
C ILE A 118 21.24 4.76 -10.37
N SER A 119 20.11 4.32 -10.91
CA SER A 119 19.67 2.92 -10.91
C SER A 119 19.94 2.32 -12.28
N TYR A 120 20.68 1.24 -12.32
CA TYR A 120 21.12 0.60 -13.56
C TYR A 120 20.91 -0.91 -13.51
N GLY A 121 20.71 -1.53 -14.67
CA GLY A 121 20.53 -2.97 -14.82
C GLY A 121 20.18 -3.34 -16.24
N ILE A 122 20.39 -4.62 -16.58
CA ILE A 122 20.22 -5.13 -17.96
C ILE A 122 18.72 -5.26 -18.31
N ARG A 123 17.86 -5.50 -17.32
CA ARG A 123 16.41 -5.68 -17.54
C ARG A 123 15.60 -4.62 -16.84
N VAL A 124 14.56 -4.13 -17.49
CA VAL A 124 13.59 -3.20 -16.89
C VAL A 124 12.99 -3.85 -15.64
N GLY A 125 13.05 -3.14 -14.52
CA GLY A 125 12.54 -3.62 -13.22
C GLY A 125 13.52 -4.49 -12.39
N GLN A 126 14.66 -4.86 -12.95
CA GLN A 126 15.77 -5.54 -12.25
C GLN A 126 16.98 -4.61 -12.15
N TRP A 127 16.75 -3.38 -11.71
CA TRP A 127 17.80 -2.39 -11.53
C TRP A 127 18.39 -2.51 -10.12
N ASP A 128 19.65 -2.16 -10.00
CA ASP A 128 20.35 -2.05 -8.73
C ASP A 128 20.85 -0.62 -8.54
N SER A 129 21.10 -0.25 -7.32
CA SER A 129 21.57 1.08 -6.95
C SER A 129 22.69 0.95 -5.93
N ASP A 130 23.75 1.75 -6.11
CA ASP A 130 24.89 1.73 -5.21
C ASP A 130 24.77 2.83 -4.15
N TYR A 131 25.31 2.53 -2.95
CA TYR A 131 25.45 3.50 -1.88
C TYR A 131 26.33 4.70 -2.25
N TYR A 132 27.39 4.46 -3.04
CA TYR A 132 28.32 5.51 -3.44
C TYR A 132 27.68 6.55 -4.35
N ASP A 133 26.76 6.15 -5.21
CA ASP A 133 25.97 7.07 -6.03
C ASP A 133 24.89 7.75 -5.21
N PHE A 134 24.22 7.01 -4.33
CA PHE A 134 23.19 7.55 -3.44
C PHE A 134 23.75 8.65 -2.51
N LYS A 135 24.90 8.44 -1.89
CA LYS A 135 25.50 9.42 -0.97
C LYS A 135 25.96 10.72 -1.63
N ARG A 136 26.11 10.76 -2.97
CA ARG A 136 26.45 11.97 -3.73
C ARG A 136 25.26 12.87 -3.99
N LEU A 137 24.03 12.39 -3.73
CA LEU A 137 22.82 13.18 -3.87
C LEU A 137 22.93 14.48 -3.08
N VAL A 138 22.58 15.60 -3.74
CA VAL A 138 22.52 16.93 -3.11
C VAL A 138 21.10 17.17 -2.64
N ILE A 139 20.95 17.52 -1.38
CA ILE A 139 19.66 17.90 -0.79
C ILE A 139 19.66 19.36 -0.37
N PRO A 140 18.57 20.11 -0.54
CA PRO A 140 18.40 21.41 0.07
C PRO A 140 18.21 21.27 1.58
N VAL A 141 18.85 22.13 2.33
CA VAL A 141 18.81 22.15 3.80
C VAL A 141 18.38 23.55 4.26
N PRO A 142 17.07 23.83 4.34
CA PRO A 142 16.58 25.08 4.89
C PRO A 142 16.86 25.20 6.38
N PRO A 143 16.75 26.39 6.99
CA PRO A 143 16.83 26.57 8.43
C PRO A 143 15.86 25.64 9.16
N ARG A 144 16.22 25.19 10.38
CA ARG A 144 15.44 24.23 11.16
C ARG A 144 13.98 24.62 11.33
N GLU A 145 13.72 25.90 11.57
CA GLU A 145 12.34 26.40 11.71
C GLU A 145 11.53 26.24 10.44
N GLU A 146 12.13 26.49 9.29
CA GLU A 146 11.48 26.33 7.99
C GLU A 146 11.24 24.85 7.66
N GLN A 147 12.18 23.95 7.98
CA GLN A 147 11.96 22.51 7.90
C GLN A 147 10.71 22.09 8.70
N ASN A 148 10.58 22.59 9.93
CA ASN A 148 9.43 22.32 10.80
C ASN A 148 8.13 22.90 10.22
N GLN A 149 8.18 24.07 9.60
CA GLN A 149 7.02 24.68 8.94
C GLN A 149 6.58 23.85 7.73
N ILE A 150 7.53 23.39 6.90
CA ILE A 150 7.26 22.54 5.75
C ILE A 150 6.58 21.24 6.19
N VAL A 151 7.10 20.58 7.23
CA VAL A 151 6.52 19.33 7.76
C VAL A 151 5.09 19.58 8.25
N ARG A 152 4.86 20.61 9.07
CA ARG A 152 3.51 20.96 9.57
C ARG A 152 2.54 21.26 8.44
N TYR A 153 2.96 22.02 7.44
CA TYR A 153 2.14 22.33 6.28
C TYR A 153 1.73 21.06 5.50
N LEU A 154 2.70 20.17 5.24
CA LEU A 154 2.43 18.90 4.55
C LEU A 154 1.51 18.00 5.35
N ASP A 155 1.69 17.90 6.68
CA ASP A 155 0.81 17.12 7.56
C ASP A 155 -0.61 17.63 7.53
N TRP A 156 -0.78 18.95 7.59
CA TRP A 156 -2.09 19.57 7.50
C TRP A 156 -2.78 19.32 6.17
N GLN A 157 -2.06 19.44 5.04
CA GLN A 157 -2.61 19.16 3.71
C GLN A 157 -2.98 17.69 3.54
N VAL A 158 -2.09 16.78 3.95
CA VAL A 158 -2.34 15.33 3.89
C VAL A 158 -3.54 14.95 4.78
N SER A 159 -3.65 15.54 5.97
CA SER A 159 -4.82 15.33 6.85
C SER A 159 -6.14 15.74 6.19
N LYS A 160 -6.16 16.89 5.50
CA LYS A 160 -7.35 17.32 4.74
C LYS A 160 -7.70 16.33 3.63
N ILE A 161 -6.71 15.92 2.84
CA ILE A 161 -6.92 14.95 1.75
C ILE A 161 -7.48 13.64 2.31
N ASN A 162 -6.91 13.13 3.40
CA ASN A 162 -7.37 11.89 4.04
C ASN A 162 -8.83 12.03 4.54
N LYS A 163 -9.19 13.16 5.14
CA LYS A 163 -10.59 13.41 5.54
C LYS A 163 -11.55 13.38 4.35
N LEU A 164 -11.15 13.96 3.21
CA LEU A 164 -11.94 13.90 1.98
C LEU A 164 -12.07 12.47 1.45
N ILE A 165 -10.96 11.72 1.41
CA ILE A 165 -10.96 10.32 0.97
C ILE A 165 -11.93 9.49 1.83
N HIS A 166 -11.85 9.60 3.16
CA HIS A 166 -12.77 8.90 4.07
C HIS A 166 -14.23 9.35 3.89
N GLY A 167 -14.47 10.64 3.61
CA GLY A 167 -15.79 11.17 3.30
C GLY A 167 -16.37 10.51 2.04
N TYR A 168 -15.60 10.47 0.95
CA TYR A 168 -16.04 9.83 -0.30
C TYR A 168 -16.25 8.32 -0.16
N GLN A 169 -15.36 7.61 0.55
CA GLN A 169 -15.55 6.18 0.83
C GLN A 169 -16.86 5.92 1.56
N ARG A 170 -17.22 6.76 2.55
CA ARG A 170 -18.50 6.67 3.25
C ARG A 170 -19.69 6.96 2.33
N GLN A 171 -19.58 7.95 1.44
CA GLN A 171 -20.63 8.24 0.45
C GLN A 171 -20.83 7.09 -0.53
N ILE A 172 -19.75 6.48 -1.03
CA ILE A 172 -19.82 5.31 -1.91
C ILE A 172 -20.60 4.18 -1.22
N LYS A 173 -20.23 3.86 0.03
CA LYS A 173 -20.94 2.82 0.80
C LYS A 173 -22.45 3.12 0.95
N LEU A 174 -22.81 4.35 1.30
CA LEU A 174 -24.22 4.75 1.43
C LEU A 174 -24.97 4.68 0.10
N LEU A 175 -24.32 5.01 -1.01
CA LEU A 175 -24.93 4.91 -2.34
C LEU A 175 -25.14 3.45 -2.75
N GLU A 176 -24.21 2.56 -2.41
CA GLU A 176 -24.37 1.11 -2.62
C GLU A 176 -25.53 0.54 -1.81
N GLU A 177 -25.65 0.89 -0.53
CA GLU A 177 -26.77 0.51 0.34
C GLU A 177 -28.10 1.04 -0.21
N ARG A 178 -28.14 2.31 -0.64
CA ARG A 178 -29.34 2.91 -1.27
C ARG A 178 -29.70 2.20 -2.57
N ARG A 179 -28.72 1.92 -3.42
CA ARG A 179 -28.94 1.16 -4.66
C ARG A 179 -29.60 -0.19 -4.36
N GLN A 180 -29.08 -0.93 -3.39
CA GLN A 180 -29.63 -2.22 -3.00
C GLN A 180 -31.08 -2.07 -2.50
N THR A 181 -31.32 -1.11 -1.62
CA THR A 181 -32.66 -0.82 -1.09
C THR A 181 -33.66 -0.48 -2.20
N VAL A 182 -33.25 0.31 -3.20
CA VAL A 182 -34.11 0.66 -4.36
C VAL A 182 -34.43 -0.57 -5.19
N ILE A 183 -33.44 -1.42 -5.46
CA ILE A 183 -33.62 -2.68 -6.19
C ILE A 183 -34.58 -3.59 -5.42
N ASP A 184 -34.32 -3.84 -4.14
CA ASP A 184 -35.10 -4.72 -3.29
C ASP A 184 -36.58 -4.25 -3.23
N ARG A 185 -36.79 -2.95 -3.04
CA ARG A 185 -38.12 -2.36 -3.03
C ARG A 185 -38.82 -2.53 -4.40
N ALA A 186 -38.11 -2.27 -5.49
CA ALA A 186 -38.69 -2.36 -6.83
C ALA A 186 -39.09 -3.79 -7.18
N VAL A 187 -38.29 -4.80 -6.84
CA VAL A 187 -38.55 -6.20 -7.17
C VAL A 187 -39.51 -6.90 -6.19
N THR A 188 -39.72 -6.35 -4.99
CA THR A 188 -40.65 -6.94 -4.01
C THR A 188 -41.95 -6.19 -3.90
N LYS A 189 -41.95 -4.85 -4.00
CA LYS A 189 -43.12 -3.98 -3.79
C LYS A 189 -43.61 -3.28 -5.07
N GLY A 190 -42.84 -3.42 -6.15
CA GLY A 190 -43.07 -2.72 -7.40
C GLY A 190 -42.76 -1.23 -7.35
N VAL A 191 -42.89 -0.56 -8.50
CA VAL A 191 -42.53 0.86 -8.66
C VAL A 191 -43.71 1.83 -8.53
N ARG A 192 -44.98 1.32 -8.57
CA ARG A 192 -46.16 2.16 -8.43
C ARG A 192 -46.46 2.42 -6.96
N GLN A 193 -46.72 3.67 -6.61
CA GLN A 193 -47.12 4.07 -5.26
C GLN A 193 -48.61 3.79 -5.00
N GLY A 194 -49.00 3.62 -3.72
CA GLY A 194 -50.37 3.49 -3.30
C GLY A 194 -51.06 2.15 -3.65
N ARG A 195 -50.29 1.11 -4.02
CA ARG A 195 -50.84 -0.23 -4.25
C ARG A 195 -51.30 -0.88 -2.96
N GLN A 196 -52.39 -1.62 -3.04
CA GLN A 196 -52.78 -2.55 -1.97
C GLN A 196 -51.75 -3.67 -1.89
N MET A 197 -51.33 -3.98 -0.67
CA MET A 197 -50.33 -5.01 -0.37
C MET A 197 -51.06 -6.16 0.34
N HIS A 198 -50.59 -7.39 0.13
CA HIS A 198 -51.04 -8.53 0.90
C HIS A 198 -49.83 -9.32 1.43
N SER A 199 -50.03 -9.90 2.60
CA SER A 199 -49.00 -10.74 3.22
C SER A 199 -49.01 -12.12 2.58
N ILE A 200 -47.84 -12.64 2.31
CA ILE A 200 -47.63 -13.98 1.79
C ILE A 200 -47.01 -14.86 2.89
N GLN A 201 -47.22 -16.18 2.80
CA GLN A 201 -46.67 -17.14 3.76
C GLN A 201 -45.11 -17.28 3.68
N ALA A 202 -44.48 -16.54 2.80
CA ALA A 202 -43.00 -16.54 2.66
C ALA A 202 -42.37 -15.44 3.55
N ASN A 203 -42.02 -15.78 4.78
CA ASN A 203 -41.51 -14.86 5.81
C ASN A 203 -40.24 -14.05 5.37
N TRP A 204 -39.52 -14.52 4.37
CA TRP A 204 -38.30 -13.88 3.87
C TRP A 204 -38.56 -12.74 2.87
N MET A 205 -39.75 -12.68 2.25
CA MET A 205 -40.09 -11.69 1.20
C MET A 205 -40.97 -10.54 1.73
N GLY A 206 -41.72 -10.77 2.81
CA GLY A 206 -42.70 -9.82 3.35
C GLY A 206 -43.91 -9.61 2.43
N ASP A 207 -44.54 -8.41 2.51
CA ASP A 207 -45.74 -8.11 1.74
C ASP A 207 -45.44 -7.81 0.28
N ILE A 208 -46.26 -8.30 -0.63
CA ILE A 208 -46.19 -8.06 -2.07
C ILE A 208 -47.47 -7.35 -2.58
N PRO A 209 -47.43 -6.71 -3.76
CA PRO A 209 -48.62 -6.14 -4.37
C PRO A 209 -49.75 -7.16 -4.55
N ALA A 210 -50.97 -6.78 -4.22
CA ALA A 210 -52.12 -7.68 -4.24
C ALA A 210 -52.45 -8.22 -5.65
N ASP A 211 -52.02 -7.51 -6.68
CA ASP A 211 -52.19 -7.92 -8.10
C ASP A 211 -51.06 -8.85 -8.61
N TRP A 212 -50.08 -9.17 -7.75
CA TRP A 212 -49.00 -10.10 -8.11
C TRP A 212 -49.35 -11.55 -7.77
N LYS A 213 -48.94 -12.47 -8.63
CA LYS A 213 -49.12 -13.92 -8.42
C LYS A 213 -47.77 -14.60 -8.15
N MET A 214 -47.73 -15.41 -7.11
CA MET A 214 -46.60 -16.28 -6.83
C MET A 214 -46.65 -17.52 -7.73
N ILE A 215 -45.58 -17.74 -8.48
CA ILE A 215 -45.47 -18.93 -9.35
C ILE A 215 -44.23 -19.71 -8.89
N PRO A 216 -44.37 -21.01 -8.56
CA PRO A 216 -43.19 -21.84 -8.22
C PRO A 216 -42.20 -21.90 -9.38
N SER A 217 -40.90 -21.75 -9.08
CA SER A 217 -39.80 -21.73 -10.08
C SER A 217 -39.81 -22.98 -10.98
N LYS A 218 -40.20 -24.15 -10.45
CA LYS A 218 -40.35 -25.40 -11.21
C LYS A 218 -41.32 -25.32 -12.38
N ARG A 219 -42.24 -24.33 -12.40
CA ARG A 219 -43.17 -24.10 -13.53
C ARG A 219 -42.59 -23.13 -14.58
N LEU A 220 -41.51 -22.44 -14.25
CA LEU A 220 -40.88 -21.44 -15.12
C LEU A 220 -39.60 -21.94 -15.77
N PHE A 221 -38.92 -22.90 -15.15
CA PHE A 221 -37.64 -23.43 -15.60
C PHE A 221 -37.73 -24.92 -15.84
N LEU A 222 -37.11 -25.37 -16.93
CA LEU A 222 -36.83 -26.78 -17.20
C LEU A 222 -35.37 -27.06 -16.91
N GLU A 223 -35.10 -28.14 -16.21
CA GLU A 223 -33.73 -28.55 -15.92
C GLU A 223 -33.05 -28.98 -17.23
N ARG A 224 -31.94 -28.33 -17.56
CA ARG A 224 -31.11 -28.70 -18.71
C ARG A 224 -30.16 -29.84 -18.30
N LYS A 225 -30.46 -31.06 -18.76
CA LYS A 225 -29.68 -32.26 -18.46
C LYS A 225 -28.51 -32.50 -19.44
N GLU A 226 -27.97 -31.48 -20.05
CA GLU A 226 -26.80 -31.65 -20.91
C GLU A 226 -25.54 -31.86 -20.05
N ARG A 227 -25.00 -33.08 -20.09
CA ARG A 227 -23.68 -33.37 -19.56
C ARG A 227 -22.63 -32.92 -20.57
N LYS A 228 -21.73 -32.03 -20.16
CA LYS A 228 -20.53 -31.73 -20.95
C LYS A 228 -19.65 -32.97 -20.92
N TYR A 229 -19.60 -33.73 -22.00
CA TYR A 229 -18.58 -34.75 -22.17
C TYR A 229 -17.22 -34.05 -22.18
N ARG A 230 -16.36 -34.38 -21.24
CA ARG A 230 -14.93 -34.07 -21.37
C ARG A 230 -14.44 -34.96 -22.54
N ASP A 231 -14.00 -34.32 -23.61
CA ASP A 231 -13.16 -34.97 -24.61
C ASP A 231 -11.80 -35.26 -23.97
N ASP A 232 -11.68 -36.42 -23.35
CA ASP A 232 -10.42 -36.99 -22.91
C ASP A 232 -9.73 -37.61 -24.16
N THR A 233 -9.37 -36.76 -25.12
CA THR A 233 -8.44 -37.18 -26.17
C THR A 233 -7.03 -37.04 -25.61
N PRO A 234 -6.29 -38.16 -25.37
CA PRO A 234 -4.90 -38.06 -24.99
C PRO A 234 -4.13 -37.46 -26.15
N ALA A 235 -3.36 -36.39 -25.88
CA ALA A 235 -2.40 -35.85 -26.83
C ALA A 235 -1.38 -36.96 -27.15
N THR A 236 -1.49 -37.52 -28.32
CA THR A 236 -0.50 -38.43 -28.88
C THR A 236 0.73 -37.65 -29.31
N ALA A 237 1.87 -38.01 -28.70
CA ALA A 237 3.29 -37.94 -29.08
C ALA A 237 3.81 -36.63 -29.69
#